data_36ee65ee76fb80bae238c9c95c66bf0f
#
_entry.id   36ee65ee76fb80bae238c9c95c66bf0f
#
_cell.length_a   1.000
_cell.length_b   1.000
_cell.length_c   1.000
_cell.angle_alpha   90.00
_cell.angle_beta   90.00
_cell.angle_gamma   90.00
#
_symmetry.space_group_name_H-M   'P 1'
#
loop_
_entity.id
_entity.type
_entity.pdbx_description
1 polymer ?
#
loop_
_entity_poly.entity_id
_entity_poly.type
_entity_poly.pdbx_seq_one_letter_code
_entity_poly.pdbx_strand_id
1 'polypeptide(L)'
;GVNLSPLSTDGVKEIINTSKDKRLCEACVILSSPYTRAVQTAAILSKELQIDIIIETDLHEWMANKNYVYEDDAKAENNYREFVKFKGTYPADCNMDWEDVLSMRNRILPVLEKYKQYPKIIVACHGMLIQSLCNGYHPKNGEIVEFEL
;
A
#
# COMPACT_ATOMS: atom_id res chain seq x y z
N GLY A 1 -13.79 -8.76 -6.39
CA GLY A 1 -13.01 -7.62 -6.77
C GLY A 1 -11.58 -7.63 -6.27
N VAL A 2 -10.81 -6.70 -6.75
CA VAL A 2 -9.37 -6.54 -6.45
C VAL A 2 -9.06 -6.49 -4.94
N ASN A 3 -9.98 -5.95 -4.14
CA ASN A 3 -9.83 -5.82 -2.69
C ASN A 3 -9.81 -7.17 -1.96
N LEU A 4 -10.50 -8.17 -2.50
CA LEU A 4 -10.65 -9.51 -1.92
C LEU A 4 -9.63 -10.52 -2.50
N SER A 5 -8.84 -10.14 -3.50
CA SER A 5 -7.86 -11.02 -4.11
C SER A 5 -6.78 -11.42 -3.11
N PRO A 6 -6.59 -12.75 -2.87
CA PRO A 6 -5.56 -13.24 -1.97
C PRO A 6 -4.17 -13.19 -2.64
N LEU A 7 -3.13 -13.45 -1.83
CA LEU A 7 -1.82 -13.77 -2.37
C LEU A 7 -1.88 -15.04 -3.22
N SER A 8 -1.13 -15.07 -4.31
CA SER A 8 -0.87 -16.32 -5.04
C SER A 8 0.01 -17.26 -4.21
N THR A 9 0.07 -18.53 -4.60
CA THR A 9 0.96 -19.50 -3.95
C THR A 9 2.42 -19.03 -3.95
N ASP A 10 2.86 -18.41 -5.05
CA ASP A 10 4.23 -17.89 -5.15
C ASP A 10 4.40 -16.61 -4.33
N GLY A 11 3.39 -15.75 -4.28
CA GLY A 11 3.38 -14.59 -3.39
C GLY A 11 3.52 -14.97 -1.91
N VAL A 12 2.86 -16.04 -1.46
CA VAL A 12 3.04 -16.57 -0.08
C VAL A 12 4.49 -16.97 0.18
N LYS A 13 5.12 -17.70 -0.76
CA LYS A 13 6.55 -18.12 -0.63
C LYS A 13 7.48 -16.90 -0.60
N GLU A 14 7.18 -15.92 -1.43
CA GLU A 14 7.92 -14.66 -1.52
C GLU A 14 7.89 -13.91 -0.18
N ILE A 15 6.72 -13.77 0.45
CA ILE A 15 6.61 -13.10 1.76
C ILE A 15 7.26 -13.92 2.88
N ILE A 16 7.20 -15.27 2.85
CA ILE A 16 7.94 -16.10 3.79
C ILE A 16 9.45 -15.87 3.66
N ASN A 17 9.95 -15.65 2.44
CA ASN A 17 11.35 -15.31 2.24
C ASN A 17 11.65 -13.88 2.74
N THR A 18 10.80 -12.91 2.42
CA THR A 18 10.90 -11.52 2.89
C THR A 18 10.93 -11.42 4.42
N SER A 19 10.17 -12.27 5.13
CA SER A 19 10.12 -12.27 6.60
C SER A 19 11.46 -12.54 7.29
N LYS A 20 12.44 -13.09 6.57
CA LYS A 20 13.80 -13.38 7.04
C LYS A 20 14.76 -12.22 6.86
N ASP A 21 14.32 -11.14 6.23
CA ASP A 21 15.18 -9.97 5.99
C ASP A 21 15.46 -9.23 7.29
N LYS A 22 16.75 -8.95 7.53
CA LYS A 22 17.22 -8.29 8.76
C LYS A 22 16.66 -6.88 8.94
N ARG A 23 16.23 -6.21 7.87
CA ARG A 23 15.59 -4.90 7.93
C ARG A 23 14.28 -4.92 8.72
N LEU A 24 13.61 -6.07 8.82
CA LEU A 24 12.38 -6.24 9.59
C LEU A 24 12.61 -6.51 11.08
N CYS A 25 13.85 -6.81 11.48
CA CYS A 25 14.18 -7.05 12.89
C CYS A 25 13.90 -5.79 13.73
N GLU A 26 13.46 -6.02 14.98
CA GLU A 26 13.18 -4.96 15.97
C GLU A 26 11.98 -4.07 15.61
N ALA A 27 11.18 -4.43 14.61
CA ALA A 27 9.91 -3.76 14.37
C ALA A 27 8.95 -4.00 15.53
N CYS A 28 8.21 -2.97 15.94
CA CYS A 28 7.35 -3.00 17.11
C CYS A 28 5.91 -3.44 16.78
N VAL A 29 5.47 -3.17 15.55
CA VAL A 29 4.09 -3.42 15.10
C VAL A 29 4.05 -3.52 13.57
N ILE A 30 3.06 -4.24 13.06
CA ILE A 30 2.74 -4.28 11.64
C ILE A 30 1.44 -3.51 11.41
N LEU A 31 1.48 -2.45 10.63
CA LEU A 31 0.28 -1.82 10.09
C LEU A 31 -0.08 -2.52 8.80
N SER A 32 -1.36 -2.78 8.58
CA SER A 32 -1.82 -3.44 7.35
C SER A 32 -2.96 -2.71 6.68
N SER A 33 -2.89 -2.63 5.36
CA SER A 33 -4.06 -2.35 4.54
C SER A 33 -5.17 -3.38 4.83
N PRO A 34 -6.46 -3.01 4.69
CA PRO A 34 -7.58 -3.94 4.87
C PRO A 34 -7.74 -4.94 3.72
N TYR A 35 -7.00 -4.81 2.61
CA TYR A 35 -7.13 -5.71 1.46
C TYR A 35 -6.54 -7.09 1.76
N THR A 36 -7.24 -8.15 1.34
CA THR A 36 -6.92 -9.54 1.69
C THR A 36 -5.45 -9.90 1.50
N ARG A 37 -4.84 -9.54 0.37
CA ARG A 37 -3.41 -9.81 0.10
C ARG A 37 -2.45 -9.13 1.07
N ALA A 38 -2.79 -7.93 1.53
CA ALA A 38 -1.98 -7.20 2.51
C ALA A 38 -2.14 -7.79 3.92
N VAL A 39 -3.37 -8.15 4.31
CA VAL A 39 -3.64 -8.83 5.58
C VAL A 39 -2.93 -10.19 5.64
N GLN A 40 -2.92 -10.95 4.53
CA GLN A 40 -2.17 -12.21 4.46
C GLN A 40 -0.66 -11.98 4.58
N THR A 41 -0.13 -10.95 3.91
CA THR A 41 1.27 -10.53 4.07
C THR A 41 1.58 -10.21 5.53
N ALA A 42 0.77 -9.37 6.16
CA ALA A 42 0.91 -9.01 7.56
C ALA A 42 0.84 -10.24 8.49
N ALA A 43 -0.08 -11.17 8.22
CA ALA A 43 -0.23 -12.41 9.02
C ALA A 43 1.01 -13.31 8.93
N ILE A 44 1.60 -13.46 7.74
CA ILE A 44 2.86 -14.22 7.57
C ILE A 44 3.99 -13.55 8.34
N LEU A 45 4.15 -12.22 8.20
CA LEU A 45 5.18 -11.47 8.91
C LEU A 45 4.98 -11.51 10.42
N SER A 46 3.75 -11.35 10.91
CA SER A 46 3.40 -11.42 12.32
C SER A 46 3.75 -12.78 12.94
N LYS A 47 3.46 -13.86 12.23
CA LYS A 47 3.79 -15.21 12.67
C LYS A 47 5.30 -15.43 12.83
N GLU A 48 6.09 -14.92 11.88
CA GLU A 48 7.55 -15.11 11.89
C GLU A 48 8.24 -14.17 12.89
N LEU A 49 7.77 -12.94 13.00
CA LEU A 49 8.40 -11.90 13.82
C LEU A 49 7.82 -11.81 15.25
N GLN A 50 6.69 -12.48 15.51
CA GLN A 50 5.97 -12.48 16.80
C GLN A 50 5.57 -11.06 17.26
N ILE A 51 5.06 -10.26 16.34
CA ILE A 51 4.57 -8.89 16.58
C ILE A 51 3.13 -8.72 16.11
N ASP A 52 2.40 -7.82 16.75
CA ASP A 52 0.98 -7.59 16.51
C ASP A 52 0.71 -6.88 15.17
N ILE A 53 -0.51 -7.08 14.67
CA ILE A 53 -1.04 -6.42 13.47
C ILE A 53 -2.11 -5.41 13.87
N ILE A 54 -2.06 -4.24 13.26
CA ILE A 54 -3.13 -3.23 13.31
C ILE A 54 -3.61 -2.97 11.89
N ILE A 55 -4.91 -3.11 11.66
CA ILE A 55 -5.52 -2.79 10.37
C ILE A 55 -5.86 -1.31 10.32
N GLU A 56 -5.32 -0.62 9.32
CA GLU A 56 -5.60 0.79 9.05
C GLU A 56 -6.27 0.95 7.69
N THR A 57 -7.50 1.42 7.69
CA THR A 57 -8.33 1.52 6.47
C THR A 57 -7.68 2.39 5.40
N ASP A 58 -7.09 3.51 5.79
CA ASP A 58 -6.49 4.48 4.88
C ASP A 58 -5.17 4.00 4.25
N LEU A 59 -4.70 2.80 4.58
CA LEU A 59 -3.59 2.13 3.89
C LEU A 59 -4.05 1.29 2.68
N HIS A 60 -5.31 1.39 2.25
CA HIS A 60 -5.80 0.71 1.05
C HIS A 60 -5.08 1.17 -0.22
N GLU A 61 -5.14 0.37 -1.29
CA GLU A 61 -4.51 0.69 -2.58
C GLU A 61 -5.16 1.93 -3.24
N TRP A 62 -4.49 2.48 -4.23
CA TRP A 62 -5.00 3.51 -5.11
C TRP A 62 -6.42 3.20 -5.61
N MET A 63 -7.23 4.24 -5.71
CA MET A 63 -8.61 4.14 -6.16
C MET A 63 -8.76 4.64 -7.59
N ALA A 64 -9.27 3.76 -8.47
CA ALA A 64 -9.69 4.16 -9.81
C ALA A 64 -10.85 5.15 -9.79
N ASN A 65 -11.65 5.14 -8.70
CA ASN A 65 -12.66 6.16 -8.42
C ASN A 65 -12.58 6.59 -6.95
N LYS A 66 -12.17 7.84 -6.71
CA LYS A 66 -11.95 8.44 -5.38
C LYS A 66 -13.23 8.56 -4.54
N ASN A 67 -14.40 8.41 -5.14
CA ASN A 67 -15.68 8.43 -4.44
C ASN A 67 -16.13 7.02 -4.00
N TYR A 68 -15.23 6.02 -4.02
CA TYR A 68 -15.51 4.62 -3.67
C TYR A 68 -16.58 3.96 -4.55
N VAL A 69 -16.77 4.46 -5.77
CA VAL A 69 -17.65 3.83 -6.76
C VAL A 69 -16.86 2.71 -7.46
N TYR A 70 -17.51 1.55 -7.57
CA TYR A 70 -16.95 0.46 -8.35
C TYR A 70 -16.90 0.85 -9.84
N GLU A 71 -15.75 0.71 -10.43
CA GLU A 71 -15.55 0.86 -11.87
C GLU A 71 -15.33 -0.51 -12.51
N ASP A 72 -15.81 -0.71 -13.72
CA ASP A 72 -15.45 -1.89 -14.49
C ASP A 72 -13.96 -1.89 -14.87
N ASP A 73 -13.46 -3.05 -15.28
CA ASP A 73 -12.03 -3.23 -15.56
C ASP A 73 -11.53 -2.29 -16.68
N ALA A 74 -12.36 -2.00 -17.67
CA ALA A 74 -12.01 -1.13 -18.80
C ALA A 74 -11.88 0.34 -18.34
N LYS A 75 -12.82 0.81 -17.52
CA LYS A 75 -12.79 2.15 -16.93
C LYS A 75 -11.61 2.29 -15.95
N ALA A 76 -11.41 1.31 -15.07
CA ALA A 76 -10.31 1.30 -14.12
C ALA A 76 -8.94 1.34 -14.83
N GLU A 77 -8.77 0.56 -15.90
CA GLU A 77 -7.56 0.56 -16.73
C GLU A 77 -7.35 1.92 -17.42
N ASN A 78 -8.39 2.55 -17.95
CA ASN A 78 -8.30 3.88 -18.54
C ASN A 78 -7.88 4.93 -17.50
N ASN A 79 -8.48 4.91 -16.32
CA ASN A 79 -8.13 5.81 -15.22
C ASN A 79 -6.68 5.63 -14.77
N TYR A 80 -6.18 4.38 -14.74
CA TYR A 80 -4.78 4.10 -14.46
C TYR A 80 -3.84 4.68 -15.55
N ARG A 81 -4.18 4.52 -16.83
CA ARG A 81 -3.41 5.13 -17.93
C ARG A 81 -3.35 6.65 -17.85
N GLU A 82 -4.46 7.28 -17.47
CA GLU A 82 -4.48 8.73 -17.24
C GLU A 82 -3.61 9.12 -16.07
N PHE A 83 -3.71 8.40 -14.92
CA PHE A 83 -2.83 8.59 -13.77
C PHE A 83 -1.36 8.55 -14.19
N VAL A 84 -0.95 7.54 -14.94
CA VAL A 84 0.43 7.40 -15.45
C VAL A 84 0.80 8.55 -16.38
N LYS A 85 -0.07 8.88 -17.35
CA LYS A 85 0.13 9.96 -18.32
C LYS A 85 0.36 11.30 -17.64
N PHE A 86 -0.41 11.61 -16.61
CA PHE A 86 -0.34 12.87 -15.87
C PHE A 86 0.54 12.79 -14.62
N LYS A 87 1.31 11.70 -14.47
CA LYS A 87 2.23 11.48 -13.33
C LYS A 87 1.55 11.63 -11.98
N GLY A 88 0.32 11.15 -11.87
CA GLY A 88 -0.46 11.18 -10.64
C GLY A 88 -0.96 12.55 -10.20
N THR A 89 -0.89 13.56 -11.06
CA THR A 89 -1.39 14.92 -10.79
C THR A 89 -2.50 15.26 -11.78
N TYR A 90 -3.56 15.91 -11.33
CA TYR A 90 -4.62 16.30 -12.25
C TYR A 90 -4.12 17.35 -13.25
N PRO A 91 -4.53 17.25 -14.53
CA PRO A 91 -4.31 18.33 -15.48
C PRO A 91 -4.87 19.65 -14.96
N ALA A 92 -4.32 20.78 -15.40
CA ALA A 92 -4.80 22.10 -15.01
C ALA A 92 -6.31 22.23 -15.25
N ASP A 93 -7.02 22.72 -14.24
CA ASP A 93 -8.47 22.96 -14.24
C ASP A 93 -9.35 21.71 -14.48
N CYS A 94 -8.78 20.51 -14.36
CA CYS A 94 -9.50 19.24 -14.48
C CYS A 94 -9.58 18.53 -13.14
N ASN A 95 -10.78 18.06 -12.79
CA ASN A 95 -11.01 17.17 -11.65
C ASN A 95 -11.33 15.77 -12.18
N MET A 96 -10.39 14.85 -12.06
CA MET A 96 -10.53 13.49 -12.55
C MET A 96 -11.22 12.60 -11.52
N ASP A 97 -11.76 11.45 -11.95
CA ASP A 97 -12.41 10.49 -11.03
C ASP A 97 -11.40 9.74 -10.17
N TRP A 98 -10.20 9.46 -10.70
CA TRP A 98 -9.18 8.70 -10.00
C TRP A 98 -8.50 9.48 -8.86
N GLU A 99 -7.96 8.76 -7.90
CA GLU A 99 -7.23 9.33 -6.76
C GLU A 99 -5.83 9.81 -7.20
N ASP A 100 -5.51 11.07 -6.96
CA ASP A 100 -4.19 11.63 -7.26
C ASP A 100 -3.16 11.35 -6.15
N VAL A 101 -1.89 11.59 -6.44
CA VAL A 101 -0.78 11.39 -5.48
C VAL A 101 -0.96 12.22 -4.22
N LEU A 102 -1.46 13.46 -4.34
CA LEU A 102 -1.67 14.34 -3.19
C LEU A 102 -2.75 13.79 -2.27
N SER A 103 -3.87 13.32 -2.81
CA SER A 103 -4.94 12.69 -2.05
C SER A 103 -4.47 11.43 -1.33
N MET A 104 -3.69 10.56 -2.00
CA MET A 104 -3.06 9.40 -1.36
C MET A 104 -2.18 9.81 -0.17
N ARG A 105 -1.30 10.77 -0.34
CA ARG A 105 -0.44 11.26 0.75
C ARG A 105 -1.24 11.84 1.90
N ASN A 106 -2.29 12.60 1.62
CA ASN A 106 -3.14 13.23 2.62
C ASN A 106 -3.90 12.23 3.50
N ARG A 107 -4.20 11.01 3.00
CA ARG A 107 -4.81 9.97 3.83
C ARG A 107 -3.79 9.08 4.53
N ILE A 108 -2.62 8.84 3.92
CA ILE A 108 -1.60 7.92 4.43
C ILE A 108 -0.76 8.54 5.54
N LEU A 109 -0.23 9.77 5.32
CA LEU A 109 0.68 10.40 6.27
C LEU A 109 0.08 10.57 7.68
N PRO A 110 -1.19 11.00 7.86
CA PRO A 110 -1.81 11.05 9.18
C PRO A 110 -1.90 9.68 9.87
N VAL A 111 -2.06 8.59 9.11
CA VAL A 111 -2.02 7.23 9.69
C VAL A 111 -0.64 6.93 10.23
N LEU A 112 0.42 7.15 9.45
CA LEU A 112 1.79 6.88 9.87
C LEU A 112 2.19 7.75 11.07
N GLU A 113 1.76 9.01 11.11
CA GLU A 113 2.00 9.93 12.24
C GLU A 113 1.42 9.44 13.58
N LYS A 114 0.31 8.68 13.58
CA LYS A 114 -0.24 8.07 14.80
C LYS A 114 0.77 7.13 15.49
N TYR A 115 1.70 6.59 14.74
CA TYR A 115 2.64 5.54 15.20
C TYR A 115 4.09 6.02 15.31
N LYS A 116 4.35 7.31 15.17
CA LYS A 116 5.70 7.89 15.23
C LYS A 116 6.45 7.69 16.55
N GLN A 117 5.74 7.31 17.62
CA GLN A 117 6.38 6.94 18.89
C GLN A 117 7.13 5.60 18.81
N TYR A 118 6.84 4.77 17.83
CA TYR A 118 7.57 3.52 17.63
C TYR A 118 8.83 3.77 16.82
N PRO A 119 9.99 3.25 17.24
CA PRO A 119 11.25 3.46 16.53
C PRO A 119 11.28 2.79 15.15
N LYS A 120 10.51 1.71 14.97
CA LYS A 120 10.37 0.99 13.71
C LYS A 120 9.00 0.32 13.61
N ILE A 121 8.34 0.52 12.49
CA ILE A 121 7.09 -0.16 12.12
C ILE A 121 7.26 -0.85 10.76
N ILE A 122 6.47 -1.90 10.54
CA ILE A 122 6.30 -2.50 9.22
C ILE A 122 4.94 -2.06 8.67
N VAL A 123 4.87 -1.73 7.38
CA VAL A 123 3.62 -1.38 6.71
C VAL A 123 3.38 -2.36 5.56
N ALA A 124 2.44 -3.27 5.72
CA ALA A 124 1.96 -4.16 4.67
C ALA A 124 0.91 -3.44 3.82
N CYS A 125 1.31 -2.94 2.68
CA CYS A 125 0.48 -2.10 1.82
C CYS A 125 0.68 -2.41 0.33
N HIS A 126 0.63 -1.43 -0.54
CA HIS A 126 0.49 -1.60 -1.98
C HIS A 126 1.49 -0.77 -2.77
N GLY A 127 1.69 -1.16 -4.04
CA GLY A 127 2.69 -0.55 -4.91
C GLY A 127 2.47 0.94 -5.16
N MET A 128 1.24 1.35 -5.50
CA MET A 128 0.98 2.77 -5.80
C MET A 128 1.03 3.64 -4.54
N LEU A 129 0.68 3.07 -3.39
CA LEU A 129 0.82 3.75 -2.11
C LEU A 129 2.30 4.03 -1.79
N ILE A 130 3.18 3.02 -1.95
CA ILE A 130 4.63 3.20 -1.79
C ILE A 130 5.16 4.22 -2.81
N GLN A 131 4.75 4.10 -4.06
CA GLN A 131 5.12 5.03 -5.13
C GLN A 131 4.77 6.47 -4.78
N SER A 132 3.62 6.71 -4.17
CA SER A 132 3.18 8.06 -3.77
C SER A 132 4.09 8.68 -2.69
N LEU A 133 4.64 7.88 -1.80
CA LEU A 133 5.52 8.33 -0.71
C LEU A 133 6.99 8.42 -1.14
N CYS A 134 7.45 7.49 -1.98
CA CYS A 134 8.85 7.30 -2.33
C CYS A 134 9.21 7.87 -3.73
N ASN A 135 8.79 9.10 -4.01
CA ASN A 135 9.16 9.86 -5.22
C ASN A 135 8.95 9.11 -6.55
N GLY A 136 7.86 8.35 -6.64
CA GLY A 136 7.52 7.61 -7.85
C GLY A 136 8.22 6.24 -7.99
N TYR A 137 8.97 5.79 -6.97
CA TYR A 137 9.58 4.46 -7.00
C TYR A 137 8.50 3.37 -7.04
N HIS A 138 8.59 2.47 -8.01
CA HIS A 138 7.63 1.38 -8.20
C HIS A 138 8.23 0.06 -7.70
N PRO A 139 7.84 -0.41 -6.51
CA PRO A 139 8.42 -1.62 -5.92
C PRO A 139 7.93 -2.88 -6.64
N LYS A 140 8.73 -3.94 -6.57
CA LYS A 140 8.30 -5.29 -6.90
C LYS A 140 7.41 -5.85 -5.79
N ASN A 141 6.65 -6.90 -6.09
CA ASN A 141 5.91 -7.62 -5.07
C ASN A 141 6.87 -8.17 -4.00
N GLY A 142 6.47 -8.10 -2.73
CA GLY A 142 7.29 -8.58 -1.62
C GLY A 142 8.56 -7.77 -1.33
N GLU A 143 8.83 -6.71 -2.06
CA GLU A 143 9.99 -5.85 -1.85
C GLU A 143 9.82 -4.98 -0.59
N ILE A 144 10.93 -4.83 0.15
CA ILE A 144 11.00 -3.93 1.30
C ILE A 144 11.54 -2.59 0.82
N VAL A 145 10.77 -1.54 1.07
CA VAL A 145 11.17 -0.15 0.81
C VAL A 145 11.23 0.58 2.15
N GLU A 146 12.38 1.16 2.46
CA GLU A 146 12.56 1.95 3.69
C GLU A 146 12.07 3.38 3.47
N PHE A 147 11.37 3.91 4.45
CA PHE A 147 10.81 5.25 4.44
C PHE A 147 10.95 5.88 5.84
N GLU A 148 11.36 7.14 5.89
CA GLU A 148 11.45 7.94 7.12
C GLU A 148 10.40 9.06 7.09
N LEU A 149 9.69 9.25 8.22
CA LEU A 149 8.71 10.33 8.42
C LEU A 149 9.41 11.63 8.79
#